data_bfe8afdbb973118f08a370ab957c4dd5
#
_entry.id   bfe8afdbb973118f08a370ab957c4dd5
#
_cell.length_a   1.000
_cell.length_b   1.000
_cell.length_c   1.000
_cell.angle_alpha   90.00
_cell.angle_beta   90.00
_cell.angle_gamma   90.00
#
_symmetry.space_group_name_H-M   'P 1'
#
loop_
_entity.id
_entity.type
_entity.pdbx_description
1 polymer ?
#
loop_
_entity_poly.entity_id
_entity_poly.type
_entity_poly.pdbx_seq_one_letter_code
_entity_poly.pdbx_strand_id
1 'polypeptide(L)'
;MLRLKITNEQRQRISKKYTDNAEAYQLYLKGRHYQLKDTPEDLRKSRQYFEQAIDADPNYALAYGGLSEYYGFMGYSGEISPKEAWPAMEAAALRAAQLDPELAAAHRELAAVSLIAKWDWVTAEKEIKRSIELDPNDAETHFTYSMLLRTMHRFDEALREAKRAEELDPLSPGWKSHTALVHYYARQFDAAEERYRQLTHSDPDLPGPHLGLYNIYSRTGKESEAVAELQKGLTLQGADELAAALPRVYASSGFHAAREFAVREQLKILTDASRQGYISPVAFATNYALLNDKDKAFKWLEKAFEEHTPGMLDLDLDPDYDNLRSDPRFRDLVRRMNLPQEASAVSPGVQLVEFEPDRAKTD
;
A
#
# COMPACT_ATOMS: atom_id res chain seq x y z
N MET A 1 -33.22 6.17 21.68
CA MET A 1 -32.66 4.82 21.94
C MET A 1 -32.75 4.00 20.66
N LEU A 2 -31.66 3.89 19.88
CA LEU A 2 -31.59 3.07 18.68
C LEU A 2 -31.60 1.59 19.11
N ARG A 3 -32.70 0.88 18.89
CA ARG A 3 -32.74 -0.58 19.00
C ARG A 3 -32.14 -1.16 17.71
N LEU A 4 -30.88 -1.51 17.73
CA LEU A 4 -30.27 -2.35 16.69
C LEU A 4 -31.02 -3.70 16.70
N LYS A 5 -31.76 -3.98 15.63
CA LYS A 5 -32.35 -5.32 15.40
C LYS A 5 -31.25 -6.22 14.84
N ILE A 6 -30.55 -6.90 15.74
CA ILE A 6 -29.59 -7.95 15.38
C ILE A 6 -30.40 -9.15 14.88
N THR A 7 -30.10 -9.63 13.66
CA THR A 7 -30.72 -10.85 13.10
C THR A 7 -30.28 -12.10 13.87
N ASN A 8 -31.02 -13.20 13.74
CA ASN A 8 -30.61 -14.46 14.37
C ASN A 8 -29.26 -14.96 13.88
N GLU A 9 -28.94 -14.78 12.59
CA GLU A 9 -27.65 -15.12 12.01
C GLU A 9 -26.52 -14.25 12.58
N GLN A 10 -26.76 -12.94 12.74
CA GLN A 10 -25.80 -12.05 13.39
C GLN A 10 -25.57 -12.44 14.86
N ARG A 11 -26.63 -12.86 15.58
CA ARG A 11 -26.48 -13.36 16.95
C ARG A 11 -25.65 -14.64 17.00
N GLN A 12 -25.88 -15.58 16.10
CA GLN A 12 -25.10 -16.82 16.02
C GLN A 12 -23.63 -16.54 15.74
N ARG A 13 -23.31 -15.63 14.81
CA ARG A 13 -21.93 -15.22 14.52
C ARG A 13 -21.24 -14.57 15.73
N ILE A 14 -21.91 -13.64 16.41
CA ILE A 14 -21.37 -12.96 17.60
C ILE A 14 -21.17 -13.96 18.76
N SER A 15 -22.01 -14.99 18.87
CA SER A 15 -21.92 -16.02 19.90
C SER A 15 -21.03 -17.21 19.51
N LYS A 16 -20.49 -17.23 18.30
CA LYS A 16 -19.63 -18.32 17.81
C LYS A 16 -18.39 -18.42 18.68
N LYS A 17 -18.20 -19.56 19.29
CA LYS A 17 -17.00 -19.87 20.04
C LYS A 17 -15.99 -20.56 19.12
N TYR A 18 -14.88 -19.91 18.85
CA TYR A 18 -13.87 -20.38 17.91
C TYR A 18 -12.88 -21.37 18.50
N THR A 19 -12.79 -21.43 19.82
CA THR A 19 -11.99 -22.42 20.56
C THR A 19 -12.58 -22.69 21.94
N ASP A 20 -12.49 -23.93 22.44
CA ASP A 20 -12.81 -24.29 23.82
C ASP A 20 -11.59 -24.16 24.75
N ASN A 21 -10.41 -23.95 24.19
CA ASN A 21 -9.18 -23.78 24.94
C ASN A 21 -9.03 -22.32 25.42
N ALA A 22 -9.20 -22.09 26.71
CA ALA A 22 -9.11 -20.77 27.32
C ALA A 22 -7.70 -20.16 27.18
N GLU A 23 -6.65 -20.98 27.21
CA GLU A 23 -5.28 -20.52 27.02
C GLU A 23 -5.04 -20.05 25.58
N ALA A 24 -5.46 -20.82 24.58
CA ALA A 24 -5.40 -20.42 23.16
C ALA A 24 -6.14 -19.09 22.91
N TYR A 25 -7.33 -18.93 23.52
CA TYR A 25 -8.07 -17.69 23.41
C TYR A 25 -7.33 -16.49 24.01
N GLN A 26 -6.73 -16.64 25.20
CA GLN A 26 -5.96 -15.56 25.84
C GLN A 26 -4.70 -15.19 25.03
N LEU A 27 -4.03 -16.18 24.47
CA LEU A 27 -2.86 -15.96 23.61
C LEU A 27 -3.26 -15.23 22.32
N TYR A 28 -4.34 -15.63 21.68
CA TYR A 28 -4.87 -14.92 20.52
C TYR A 28 -5.18 -13.45 20.83
N LEU A 29 -5.86 -13.16 21.95
CA LEU A 29 -6.16 -11.78 22.34
C LEU A 29 -4.89 -10.95 22.56
N LYS A 30 -3.83 -11.54 23.12
CA LYS A 30 -2.52 -10.88 23.22
C LYS A 30 -1.92 -10.63 21.83
N GLY A 31 -2.00 -11.59 20.91
CA GLY A 31 -1.57 -11.42 19.54
C GLY A 31 -2.28 -10.22 18.88
N ARG A 32 -3.60 -10.15 18.95
CA ARG A 32 -4.40 -9.02 18.46
C ARG A 32 -4.01 -7.68 19.11
N HIS A 33 -3.80 -7.68 20.42
CA HIS A 33 -3.38 -6.47 21.14
C HIS A 33 -2.04 -5.93 20.63
N TYR A 34 -1.05 -6.79 20.38
CA TYR A 34 0.23 -6.36 19.85
C TYR A 34 0.14 -5.94 18.38
N GLN A 35 -0.69 -6.59 17.61
CA GLN A 35 -0.92 -6.24 16.20
C GLN A 35 -1.47 -4.81 16.05
N LEU A 36 -2.35 -4.36 16.92
CA LEU A 36 -2.94 -3.01 16.92
C LEU A 36 -1.92 -1.89 17.21
N LYS A 37 -0.72 -2.18 17.70
CA LYS A 37 0.32 -1.18 17.97
C LYS A 37 1.12 -0.80 16.75
N ASP A 38 1.07 -1.59 15.70
CA ASP A 38 1.61 -1.32 14.36
C ASP A 38 3.10 -0.94 14.32
N THR A 39 3.90 -1.46 15.27
CA THR A 39 5.36 -1.35 15.20
C THR A 39 5.99 -2.69 14.80
N PRO A 40 7.12 -2.69 14.07
CA PRO A 40 7.77 -3.97 13.68
C PRO A 40 8.08 -4.89 14.87
N GLU A 41 8.43 -4.32 16.02
CA GLU A 41 8.70 -5.10 17.24
C GLU A 41 7.41 -5.72 17.82
N ASP A 42 6.34 -4.92 17.91
CA ASP A 42 5.06 -5.40 18.43
C ASP A 42 4.41 -6.41 17.48
N LEU A 43 4.54 -6.22 16.17
CA LEU A 43 4.11 -7.20 15.17
C LEU A 43 4.86 -8.54 15.32
N ARG A 44 6.18 -8.55 15.57
CA ARG A 44 6.91 -9.78 15.87
C ARG A 44 6.41 -10.47 17.16
N LYS A 45 6.00 -9.68 18.17
CA LYS A 45 5.34 -10.24 19.38
C LYS A 45 3.96 -10.80 19.05
N SER A 46 3.19 -10.13 18.20
CA SER A 46 1.87 -10.63 17.78
C SER A 46 1.98 -12.01 17.13
N ARG A 47 2.95 -12.20 16.23
CA ARG A 47 3.27 -13.50 15.62
C ARG A 47 3.50 -14.57 16.66
N GLN A 48 4.39 -14.30 17.63
CA GLN A 48 4.72 -15.29 18.68
C GLN A 48 3.47 -15.72 19.47
N TYR A 49 2.57 -14.80 19.75
CA TYR A 49 1.33 -15.12 20.45
C TYR A 49 0.35 -15.90 19.59
N PHE A 50 0.26 -15.63 18.29
CA PHE A 50 -0.56 -16.44 17.39
C PHE A 50 0.00 -17.85 17.23
N GLU A 51 1.32 -18.01 17.10
CA GLU A 51 1.98 -19.32 17.08
C GLU A 51 1.72 -20.11 18.38
N GLN A 52 1.85 -19.49 19.55
CA GLN A 52 1.51 -20.11 20.83
C GLN A 52 0.01 -20.47 20.94
N ALA A 53 -0.88 -19.64 20.40
CA ALA A 53 -2.31 -19.95 20.37
C ALA A 53 -2.61 -21.19 19.51
N ILE A 54 -1.90 -21.34 18.38
CA ILE A 54 -1.96 -22.50 17.49
C ILE A 54 -1.38 -23.75 18.18
N ASP A 55 -0.28 -23.63 18.90
CA ASP A 55 0.30 -24.73 19.66
C ASP A 55 -0.66 -25.22 20.76
N ALA A 56 -1.37 -24.29 21.42
CA ALA A 56 -2.36 -24.63 22.45
C ALA A 56 -3.65 -25.23 21.85
N ASP A 57 -4.08 -24.77 20.68
CA ASP A 57 -5.22 -25.32 19.92
C ASP A 57 -4.95 -25.31 18.41
N PRO A 58 -4.48 -26.40 17.82
CA PRO A 58 -4.19 -26.50 16.38
C PRO A 58 -5.42 -26.34 15.45
N ASN A 59 -6.62 -26.29 16.00
CA ASN A 59 -7.86 -26.06 15.26
C ASN A 59 -8.42 -24.65 15.43
N TYR A 60 -7.67 -23.74 16.01
CA TYR A 60 -8.11 -22.37 16.24
C TYR A 60 -7.98 -21.49 14.99
N ALA A 61 -9.01 -21.45 14.14
CA ALA A 61 -9.02 -20.75 12.86
C ALA A 61 -8.61 -19.26 12.96
N LEU A 62 -9.08 -18.54 13.99
CA LEU A 62 -8.74 -17.11 14.17
C LEU A 62 -7.23 -16.87 14.38
N ALA A 63 -6.54 -17.78 15.04
CA ALA A 63 -5.09 -17.65 15.26
C ALA A 63 -4.31 -17.78 13.93
N TYR A 64 -4.74 -18.67 13.04
CA TYR A 64 -4.19 -18.75 11.69
C TYR A 64 -4.52 -17.52 10.85
N GLY A 65 -5.74 -16.95 10.96
CA GLY A 65 -6.08 -15.68 10.34
C GLY A 65 -5.14 -14.54 10.77
N GLY A 66 -4.94 -14.39 12.08
CA GLY A 66 -3.99 -13.39 12.62
C GLY A 66 -2.54 -13.61 12.19
N LEU A 67 -2.12 -14.87 12.05
CA LEU A 67 -0.78 -15.19 11.55
C LEU A 67 -0.64 -14.86 10.05
N SER A 68 -1.69 -15.10 9.24
CA SER A 68 -1.72 -14.69 7.83
C SER A 68 -1.60 -13.17 7.69
N GLU A 69 -2.40 -12.43 8.44
CA GLU A 69 -2.39 -10.97 8.47
C GLU A 69 -1.01 -10.41 8.86
N TYR A 70 -0.34 -11.03 9.85
CA TYR A 70 1.04 -10.68 10.20
C TYR A 70 1.99 -10.80 9.00
N TYR A 71 2.00 -11.94 8.31
CA TYR A 71 2.87 -12.13 7.15
C TYR A 71 2.52 -11.20 5.99
N GLY A 72 1.22 -10.95 5.77
CA GLY A 72 0.74 -9.98 4.80
C GLY A 72 1.29 -8.58 5.06
N PHE A 73 1.17 -8.10 6.30
CA PHE A 73 1.67 -6.79 6.69
C PHE A 73 3.20 -6.68 6.58
N MET A 74 3.94 -7.65 7.12
CA MET A 74 5.41 -7.63 7.11
C MET A 74 6.00 -7.74 5.69
N GLY A 75 5.34 -8.49 4.81
CA GLY A 75 5.73 -8.57 3.40
C GLY A 75 5.36 -7.31 2.61
N TYR A 76 4.19 -6.70 2.91
CA TYR A 76 3.75 -5.46 2.27
C TYR A 76 4.63 -4.27 2.66
N SER A 77 4.98 -4.16 3.94
CA SER A 77 5.87 -3.11 4.44
C SER A 77 7.35 -3.29 4.05
N GLY A 78 7.73 -4.48 3.56
CA GLY A 78 9.12 -4.79 3.21
C GLY A 78 10.00 -5.16 4.39
N GLU A 79 9.43 -5.42 5.57
CA GLU A 79 10.16 -5.90 6.75
C GLU A 79 10.71 -7.33 6.56
N ILE A 80 9.99 -8.15 5.80
CA ILE A 80 10.45 -9.45 5.30
C ILE A 80 10.26 -9.54 3.78
N SER A 81 11.07 -10.38 3.15
CA SER A 81 11.01 -10.49 1.68
C SER A 81 9.70 -11.15 1.21
N PRO A 82 9.16 -10.78 0.03
CA PRO A 82 8.01 -11.46 -0.57
C PRO A 82 8.18 -12.97 -0.66
N LYS A 83 9.39 -13.46 -0.96
CA LYS A 83 9.70 -14.90 -1.03
C LYS A 83 9.47 -15.65 0.28
N GLU A 84 9.62 -14.95 1.40
CA GLU A 84 9.37 -15.49 2.73
C GLU A 84 7.92 -15.24 3.16
N ALA A 85 7.41 -14.04 2.92
CA ALA A 85 6.09 -13.62 3.39
C ALA A 85 4.94 -14.36 2.71
N TRP A 86 4.93 -14.41 1.37
CA TRP A 86 3.75 -14.89 0.63
C TRP A 86 3.45 -16.38 0.83
N PRO A 87 4.43 -17.30 0.82
CA PRO A 87 4.14 -18.70 1.13
C PRO A 87 3.60 -18.91 2.55
N ALA A 88 4.12 -18.16 3.53
CA ALA A 88 3.68 -18.27 4.91
C ALA A 88 2.28 -17.67 5.11
N MET A 89 1.99 -16.51 4.48
CA MET A 89 0.68 -15.90 4.45
C MET A 89 -0.36 -16.85 3.85
N GLU A 90 -0.08 -17.41 2.68
CA GLU A 90 -0.98 -18.34 2.00
C GLU A 90 -1.26 -19.60 2.82
N ALA A 91 -0.22 -20.22 3.39
CA ALA A 91 -0.38 -21.42 4.20
C ALA A 91 -1.30 -21.17 5.41
N ALA A 92 -1.13 -20.04 6.08
CA ALA A 92 -1.95 -19.65 7.22
C ALA A 92 -3.39 -19.33 6.79
N ALA A 93 -3.60 -18.57 5.70
CA ALA A 93 -4.94 -18.25 5.18
C ALA A 93 -5.72 -19.51 4.78
N LEU A 94 -5.07 -20.42 4.03
CA LEU A 94 -5.68 -21.70 3.63
C LEU A 94 -6.05 -22.53 4.85
N ARG A 95 -5.19 -22.59 5.87
CA ARG A 95 -5.48 -23.33 7.08
C ARG A 95 -6.66 -22.72 7.85
N ALA A 96 -6.72 -21.40 7.96
CA ALA A 96 -7.87 -20.71 8.57
C ALA A 96 -9.18 -21.04 7.85
N ALA A 97 -9.21 -20.97 6.51
CA ALA A 97 -10.39 -21.28 5.71
C ALA A 97 -10.79 -22.76 5.75
N GLN A 98 -9.82 -23.69 5.85
CA GLN A 98 -10.11 -25.13 6.03
C GLN A 98 -10.77 -25.44 7.39
N LEU A 99 -10.32 -24.74 8.44
CA LEU A 99 -10.85 -24.92 9.79
C LEU A 99 -12.22 -24.25 9.96
N ASP A 100 -12.44 -23.11 9.33
CA ASP A 100 -13.69 -22.37 9.35
C ASP A 100 -13.99 -21.74 7.98
N PRO A 101 -14.73 -22.42 7.10
CA PRO A 101 -15.10 -21.88 5.78
C PRO A 101 -16.05 -20.66 5.82
N GLU A 102 -16.56 -20.29 7.00
CA GLU A 102 -17.39 -19.10 7.19
C GLU A 102 -16.64 -17.97 7.93
N LEU A 103 -15.34 -18.10 8.09
CA LEU A 103 -14.51 -17.06 8.68
C LEU A 103 -14.22 -15.97 7.65
N ALA A 104 -14.85 -14.79 7.78
CA ALA A 104 -14.67 -13.66 6.88
C ALA A 104 -13.19 -13.28 6.71
N ALA A 105 -12.45 -13.18 7.83
CA ALA A 105 -11.02 -12.87 7.80
C ALA A 105 -10.21 -13.86 6.95
N ALA A 106 -10.53 -15.17 6.96
CA ALA A 106 -9.82 -16.13 6.13
C ALA A 106 -10.02 -15.87 4.62
N HIS A 107 -11.23 -15.51 4.21
CA HIS A 107 -11.53 -15.13 2.81
C HIS A 107 -10.85 -13.81 2.43
N ARG A 108 -10.79 -12.83 3.34
CA ARG A 108 -10.01 -11.60 3.14
C ARG A 108 -8.53 -11.91 2.88
N GLU A 109 -7.92 -12.76 3.71
CA GLU A 109 -6.52 -13.14 3.55
C GLU A 109 -6.27 -13.91 2.24
N LEU A 110 -7.16 -14.81 1.86
CA LEU A 110 -7.08 -15.50 0.56
C LEU A 110 -7.21 -14.53 -0.63
N ALA A 111 -8.05 -13.50 -0.49
CA ALA A 111 -8.13 -12.43 -1.48
C ALA A 111 -6.84 -11.63 -1.56
N ALA A 112 -6.24 -11.26 -0.41
CA ALA A 112 -4.98 -10.54 -0.35
C ALA A 112 -3.81 -11.37 -0.94
N VAL A 113 -3.75 -12.67 -0.66
CA VAL A 113 -2.78 -13.58 -1.31
C VAL A 113 -2.97 -13.59 -2.83
N SER A 114 -4.22 -13.72 -3.30
CA SER A 114 -4.52 -13.75 -4.73
C SER A 114 -4.17 -12.43 -5.42
N LEU A 115 -4.43 -11.30 -4.74
CA LEU A 115 -4.14 -9.94 -5.21
C LEU A 115 -2.64 -9.67 -5.28
N ILE A 116 -1.91 -9.87 -4.17
CA ILE A 116 -0.54 -9.39 -4.01
C ILE A 116 0.48 -10.43 -4.50
N ALA A 117 0.30 -11.69 -4.08
CA ALA A 117 1.29 -12.75 -4.32
C ALA A 117 1.11 -13.47 -5.66
N LYS A 118 -0.11 -13.47 -6.23
CA LYS A 118 -0.42 -14.28 -7.42
C LYS A 118 -0.88 -13.49 -8.63
N TRP A 119 -1.34 -12.24 -8.42
CA TRP A 119 -1.99 -11.41 -9.43
C TRP A 119 -3.16 -12.14 -10.11
N ASP A 120 -3.88 -12.96 -9.33
CA ASP A 120 -5.12 -13.64 -9.73
C ASP A 120 -6.32 -12.75 -9.34
N TRP A 121 -6.62 -11.80 -10.21
CA TRP A 121 -7.65 -10.78 -10.00
C TRP A 121 -9.05 -11.38 -9.83
N VAL A 122 -9.32 -12.47 -10.53
CA VAL A 122 -10.63 -13.14 -10.50
C VAL A 122 -10.85 -13.83 -9.16
N THR A 123 -9.87 -14.59 -8.70
CA THR A 123 -9.94 -15.25 -7.39
C THR A 123 -9.94 -14.20 -6.27
N ALA A 124 -9.13 -13.15 -6.39
CA ALA A 124 -9.13 -12.05 -5.41
C ALA A 124 -10.53 -11.43 -5.27
N GLU A 125 -11.19 -11.06 -6.38
CA GLU A 125 -12.53 -10.46 -6.33
C GLU A 125 -13.59 -11.44 -5.79
N LYS A 126 -13.49 -12.71 -6.11
CA LYS A 126 -14.40 -13.75 -5.58
C LYS A 126 -14.27 -13.88 -4.05
N GLU A 127 -13.05 -14.03 -3.57
CA GLU A 127 -12.80 -14.24 -2.13
C GLU A 127 -13.12 -12.97 -1.31
N ILE A 128 -12.85 -11.77 -1.83
CA ILE A 128 -13.19 -10.54 -1.13
C ILE A 128 -14.71 -10.32 -1.03
N LYS A 129 -15.45 -10.61 -2.10
CA LYS A 129 -16.92 -10.57 -2.07
C LYS A 129 -17.48 -11.57 -1.07
N ARG A 130 -16.88 -12.77 -0.97
CA ARG A 130 -17.28 -13.74 0.05
C ARG A 130 -17.00 -13.24 1.46
N SER A 131 -15.87 -12.56 1.69
CA SER A 131 -15.58 -11.92 2.97
C SER A 131 -16.63 -10.86 3.34
N ILE A 132 -17.03 -9.99 2.39
CA ILE A 132 -18.06 -8.97 2.61
C ILE A 132 -19.43 -9.60 2.91
N GLU A 133 -19.81 -10.69 2.23
CA GLU A 133 -21.06 -11.42 2.54
C GLU A 133 -21.05 -11.96 3.98
N LEU A 134 -19.89 -12.45 4.43
CA LEU A 134 -19.74 -13.00 5.76
C LEU A 134 -19.65 -11.91 6.84
N ASP A 135 -18.91 -10.84 6.61
CA ASP A 135 -18.86 -9.67 7.50
C ASP A 135 -18.82 -8.35 6.70
N PRO A 136 -19.97 -7.71 6.50
CA PRO A 136 -20.04 -6.44 5.76
C PRO A 136 -19.54 -5.22 6.55
N ASN A 137 -19.07 -5.41 7.78
CA ASN A 137 -18.59 -4.33 8.64
C ASN A 137 -17.09 -4.44 8.98
N ASP A 138 -16.34 -5.28 8.26
CA ASP A 138 -14.89 -5.35 8.39
C ASP A 138 -14.23 -4.28 7.51
N ALA A 139 -13.65 -3.24 8.13
CA ALA A 139 -13.00 -2.14 7.42
C ALA A 139 -11.82 -2.60 6.53
N GLU A 140 -11.06 -3.60 6.99
CA GLU A 140 -9.92 -4.15 6.25
C GLU A 140 -10.35 -4.89 4.99
N THR A 141 -11.50 -5.56 5.02
CA THR A 141 -12.08 -6.19 3.83
C THR A 141 -12.43 -5.15 2.76
N HIS A 142 -13.05 -4.04 3.14
CA HIS A 142 -13.37 -2.93 2.23
C HIS A 142 -12.11 -2.25 1.70
N PHE A 143 -11.09 -2.07 2.54
CA PHE A 143 -9.78 -1.56 2.10
C PHE A 143 -9.13 -2.50 1.06
N THR A 144 -9.08 -3.80 1.32
CA THR A 144 -8.50 -4.79 0.39
C THR A 144 -9.27 -4.81 -0.93
N TYR A 145 -10.60 -4.66 -0.89
CA TYR A 145 -11.41 -4.56 -2.11
C TYR A 145 -11.13 -3.26 -2.88
N SER A 146 -10.99 -2.15 -2.17
CA SER A 146 -10.59 -0.89 -2.78
C SER A 146 -9.23 -0.98 -3.47
N MET A 147 -8.24 -1.67 -2.87
CA MET A 147 -6.94 -1.92 -3.51
C MET A 147 -7.10 -2.68 -4.82
N LEU A 148 -7.83 -3.78 -4.83
CA LEU A 148 -8.10 -4.57 -6.04
C LEU A 148 -8.77 -3.70 -7.12
N LEU A 149 -9.84 -3.00 -6.76
CA LEU A 149 -10.60 -2.17 -7.68
C LEU A 149 -9.74 -1.03 -8.27
N ARG A 150 -8.90 -0.40 -7.46
CA ARG A 150 -7.93 0.59 -7.90
C ARG A 150 -6.95 0.01 -8.92
N THR A 151 -6.31 -1.14 -8.59
CA THR A 151 -5.39 -1.84 -9.51
C THR A 151 -6.06 -2.20 -10.83
N MET A 152 -7.37 -2.49 -10.80
CA MET A 152 -8.20 -2.79 -11.98
C MET A 152 -8.78 -1.54 -12.66
N HIS A 153 -8.30 -0.32 -12.33
CA HIS A 153 -8.76 0.98 -12.87
C HIS A 153 -10.28 1.27 -12.64
N ARG A 154 -10.90 0.56 -11.69
CA ARG A 154 -12.32 0.74 -11.31
C ARG A 154 -12.44 1.79 -10.19
N PHE A 155 -11.98 3.02 -10.48
CA PHE A 155 -11.77 4.05 -9.46
C PHE A 155 -13.03 4.47 -8.70
N ASP A 156 -14.18 4.59 -9.38
CA ASP A 156 -15.43 4.95 -8.70
C ASP A 156 -15.86 3.89 -7.68
N GLU A 157 -15.64 2.63 -7.99
CA GLU A 157 -15.91 1.52 -7.09
C GLU A 157 -14.87 1.50 -5.97
N ALA A 158 -13.60 1.68 -6.29
CA ALA A 158 -12.52 1.77 -5.30
C ALA A 158 -12.77 2.87 -4.27
N LEU A 159 -13.24 4.05 -4.71
CA LEU A 159 -13.59 5.16 -3.81
C LEU A 159 -14.79 4.84 -2.91
N ARG A 160 -15.79 4.09 -3.40
CA ARG A 160 -16.91 3.66 -2.55
C ARG A 160 -16.44 2.73 -1.43
N GLU A 161 -15.60 1.76 -1.76
CA GLU A 161 -15.07 0.81 -0.79
C GLU A 161 -14.09 1.49 0.19
N ALA A 162 -13.23 2.39 -0.29
CA ALA A 162 -12.34 3.17 0.58
C ALA A 162 -13.12 4.02 1.59
N LYS A 163 -14.17 4.72 1.14
CA LYS A 163 -15.05 5.49 2.03
C LYS A 163 -15.80 4.60 3.01
N ARG A 164 -16.18 3.39 2.59
CA ARG A 164 -16.81 2.42 3.51
C ARG A 164 -15.85 1.99 4.61
N ALA A 165 -14.57 1.76 4.31
CA ALA A 165 -13.55 1.49 5.32
C ALA A 165 -13.41 2.66 6.32
N GLU A 166 -13.38 3.92 5.82
CA GLU A 166 -13.36 5.12 6.68
C GLU A 166 -14.60 5.25 7.58
N GLU A 167 -15.79 4.93 7.06
CA GLU A 167 -17.05 4.96 7.86
C GLU A 167 -17.04 3.93 8.99
N LEU A 168 -16.43 2.77 8.75
CA LEU A 168 -16.36 1.68 9.72
C LEU A 168 -15.32 1.96 10.80
N ASP A 169 -14.22 2.61 10.46
CA ASP A 169 -13.19 3.06 11.40
C ASP A 169 -12.74 4.50 11.07
N PRO A 170 -13.49 5.51 11.54
CA PRO A 170 -13.22 6.91 11.23
C PRO A 170 -11.97 7.49 11.92
N LEU A 171 -11.41 6.76 12.88
CA LEU A 171 -10.21 7.19 13.60
C LEU A 171 -8.92 6.79 12.89
N SER A 172 -8.96 5.81 11.98
CA SER A 172 -7.78 5.35 11.25
C SER A 172 -7.28 6.41 10.25
N PRO A 173 -6.07 6.95 10.41
CA PRO A 173 -5.46 7.81 9.40
C PRO A 173 -5.08 7.01 8.14
N GLY A 174 -4.88 5.70 8.27
CA GLY A 174 -4.57 4.80 7.16
C GLY A 174 -5.67 4.75 6.11
N TRP A 175 -6.92 4.59 6.52
CA TRP A 175 -8.06 4.57 5.59
C TRP A 175 -8.26 5.90 4.88
N LYS A 176 -8.09 7.02 5.60
CA LYS A 176 -8.14 8.37 5.02
C LYS A 176 -7.01 8.59 4.00
N SER A 177 -5.79 8.14 4.32
CA SER A 177 -4.65 8.19 3.39
C SER A 177 -4.89 7.36 2.15
N HIS A 178 -5.50 6.17 2.32
CA HIS A 178 -5.84 5.31 1.18
C HIS A 178 -6.85 5.97 0.24
N THR A 179 -7.90 6.62 0.77
CA THR A 179 -8.86 7.36 -0.08
C THR A 179 -8.17 8.49 -0.85
N ALA A 180 -7.24 9.22 -0.20
CA ALA A 180 -6.44 10.24 -0.89
C ALA A 180 -5.57 9.62 -2.01
N LEU A 181 -4.98 8.45 -1.75
CA LEU A 181 -4.18 7.72 -2.74
C LEU A 181 -5.01 7.23 -3.93
N VAL A 182 -6.25 6.76 -3.70
CA VAL A 182 -7.15 6.37 -4.80
C VAL A 182 -7.46 7.57 -5.69
N HIS A 183 -7.75 8.76 -5.11
CA HIS A 183 -7.91 9.99 -5.88
C HIS A 183 -6.63 10.36 -6.66
N TYR A 184 -5.45 10.22 -6.05
CA TYR A 184 -4.18 10.52 -6.70
C TYR A 184 -3.94 9.64 -7.94
N TYR A 185 -4.15 8.34 -7.84
CA TYR A 185 -3.99 7.42 -8.96
C TYR A 185 -5.09 7.59 -10.02
N ALA A 186 -6.28 8.03 -9.62
CA ALA A 186 -7.33 8.45 -10.55
C ALA A 186 -7.03 9.81 -11.24
N ARG A 187 -5.86 10.42 -11.00
CA ARG A 187 -5.47 11.75 -11.49
C ARG A 187 -6.39 12.89 -11.01
N GLN A 188 -7.17 12.66 -9.97
CA GLN A 188 -8.05 13.65 -9.33
C GLN A 188 -7.25 14.45 -8.28
N PHE A 189 -6.24 15.21 -8.75
CA PHE A 189 -5.25 15.82 -7.88
C PHE A 189 -5.83 16.82 -6.88
N ASP A 190 -6.86 17.60 -7.26
CA ASP A 190 -7.49 18.54 -6.34
C ASP A 190 -8.17 17.82 -5.17
N ALA A 191 -8.87 16.72 -5.43
CA ALA A 191 -9.51 15.92 -4.39
C ALA A 191 -8.47 15.21 -3.51
N ALA A 192 -7.38 14.71 -4.08
CA ALA A 192 -6.26 14.11 -3.33
C ALA A 192 -5.56 15.16 -2.45
N GLU A 193 -5.30 16.37 -2.98
CA GLU A 193 -4.70 17.49 -2.23
C GLU A 193 -5.53 17.84 -1.00
N GLU A 194 -6.83 18.03 -1.18
CA GLU A 194 -7.75 18.37 -0.07
C GLU A 194 -7.71 17.30 1.02
N ARG A 195 -7.74 16.02 0.66
CA ARG A 195 -7.67 14.91 1.60
C ARG A 195 -6.34 14.84 2.35
N TYR A 196 -5.22 14.97 1.65
CA TYR A 196 -3.91 14.98 2.31
C TYR A 196 -3.71 16.20 3.21
N ARG A 197 -4.23 17.39 2.83
CA ARG A 197 -4.20 18.57 3.70
C ARG A 197 -4.99 18.38 4.99
N GLN A 198 -6.17 17.76 4.91
CA GLN A 198 -6.94 17.39 6.10
C GLN A 198 -6.14 16.48 7.03
N LEU A 199 -5.43 15.50 6.47
CA LEU A 199 -4.57 14.59 7.23
C LEU A 199 -3.37 15.28 7.85
N THR A 200 -2.68 16.17 7.13
CA THR A 200 -1.54 16.93 7.72
C THR A 200 -1.98 17.87 8.84
N HIS A 201 -3.27 18.22 8.89
CA HIS A 201 -3.84 19.01 9.97
C HIS A 201 -4.26 18.16 11.18
N SER A 202 -4.90 17.01 10.95
CA SER A 202 -5.36 16.13 12.04
C SER A 202 -4.24 15.29 12.65
N ASP A 203 -3.28 14.86 11.82
CA ASP A 203 -2.20 13.95 12.17
C ASP A 203 -0.85 14.46 11.62
N PRO A 204 -0.33 15.57 12.17
CA PRO A 204 0.80 16.31 11.58
C PRO A 204 2.15 15.56 11.62
N ASP A 205 2.25 14.52 12.42
CA ASP A 205 3.46 13.72 12.59
C ASP A 205 3.53 12.51 11.62
N LEU A 206 2.53 12.36 10.74
CA LEU A 206 2.55 11.31 9.71
C LEU A 206 3.33 11.78 8.48
N PRO A 207 4.40 11.08 8.06
CA PRO A 207 5.17 11.47 6.88
C PRO A 207 4.41 11.26 5.56
N GLY A 208 3.56 10.24 5.48
CA GLY A 208 2.83 9.85 4.26
C GLY A 208 2.02 10.98 3.62
N PRO A 209 1.16 11.70 4.35
CA PRO A 209 0.39 12.81 3.81
C PRO A 209 1.26 13.94 3.24
N HIS A 210 2.39 14.27 3.88
CA HIS A 210 3.34 15.26 3.38
C HIS A 210 3.98 14.82 2.06
N LEU A 211 4.38 13.55 1.95
CA LEU A 211 4.90 12.98 0.70
C LEU A 211 3.83 12.91 -0.39
N GLY A 212 2.57 12.63 -0.03
CA GLY A 212 1.43 12.70 -0.95
C GLY A 212 1.24 14.11 -1.51
N LEU A 213 1.31 15.15 -0.67
CA LEU A 213 1.26 16.55 -1.13
C LEU A 213 2.46 16.92 -1.99
N TYR A 214 3.68 16.49 -1.63
CA TYR A 214 4.86 16.66 -2.48
C TYR A 214 4.64 16.09 -3.88
N ASN A 215 4.10 14.88 -3.97
CA ASN A 215 3.82 14.23 -5.24
C ASN A 215 2.81 15.00 -6.10
N ILE A 216 1.77 15.56 -5.49
CA ILE A 216 0.78 16.38 -6.19
C ILE A 216 1.39 17.72 -6.62
N TYR A 217 2.05 18.44 -5.71
CA TYR A 217 2.63 19.76 -5.98
C TYR A 217 3.71 19.71 -7.05
N SER A 218 4.53 18.65 -7.05
CA SER A 218 5.55 18.42 -8.10
C SER A 218 4.95 18.31 -9.49
N ARG A 219 3.70 17.87 -9.61
CA ARG A 219 2.99 17.66 -10.89
C ARG A 219 2.10 18.84 -11.27
N THR A 220 1.69 19.62 -10.31
CA THR A 220 0.81 20.78 -10.53
C THR A 220 1.57 22.11 -10.59
N GLY A 221 2.91 22.06 -10.58
CA GLY A 221 3.77 23.26 -10.72
C GLY A 221 3.86 24.13 -9.45
N LYS A 222 3.43 23.61 -8.30
CA LYS A 222 3.57 24.30 -6.99
C LYS A 222 4.91 23.96 -6.37
N GLU A 223 6.01 24.44 -6.99
CA GLU A 223 7.37 23.99 -6.72
C GLU A 223 7.84 24.29 -5.27
N SER A 224 7.56 25.50 -4.77
CA SER A 224 7.96 25.90 -3.42
C SER A 224 7.25 25.09 -2.35
N GLU A 225 5.96 24.83 -2.57
CA GLU A 225 5.13 23.98 -1.71
C GLU A 225 5.60 22.51 -1.77
N ALA A 226 5.96 22.03 -2.96
CA ALA A 226 6.52 20.69 -3.10
C ALA A 226 7.82 20.52 -2.28
N VAL A 227 8.74 21.49 -2.35
CA VAL A 227 9.99 21.43 -1.56
C VAL A 227 9.69 21.46 -0.06
N ALA A 228 8.75 22.29 0.39
CA ALA A 228 8.39 22.40 1.80
C ALA A 228 7.77 21.08 2.33
N GLU A 229 6.88 20.47 1.57
CA GLU A 229 6.24 19.21 1.95
C GLU A 229 7.22 18.03 1.92
N LEU A 230 8.11 17.97 0.91
CA LEU A 230 9.19 16.97 0.88
C LEU A 230 10.12 17.10 2.07
N GLN A 231 10.55 18.34 2.39
CA GLN A 231 11.40 18.61 3.55
C GLN A 231 10.74 18.09 4.84
N LYS A 232 9.46 18.39 5.04
CA LYS A 232 8.74 17.98 6.23
C LYS A 232 8.59 16.46 6.30
N GLY A 233 8.20 15.81 5.21
CA GLY A 233 8.10 14.35 5.13
C GLY A 233 9.43 13.65 5.44
N LEU A 234 10.54 14.16 4.89
CA LEU A 234 11.88 13.63 5.16
C LEU A 234 12.30 13.81 6.62
N THR A 235 12.02 14.96 7.23
CA THR A 235 12.30 15.19 8.67
C THR A 235 11.53 14.19 9.52
N LEU A 236 10.25 13.96 9.24
CA LEU A 236 9.43 12.98 9.96
C LEU A 236 9.91 11.52 9.77
N GLN A 237 10.62 11.24 8.69
CA GLN A 237 11.28 9.95 8.45
C GLN A 237 12.69 9.86 9.06
N GLY A 238 13.17 10.91 9.72
CA GLY A 238 14.52 10.95 10.31
C GLY A 238 15.65 11.19 9.29
N ALA A 239 15.33 11.64 8.07
CA ALA A 239 16.32 12.00 7.03
C ALA A 239 16.74 13.47 7.14
N ASP A 240 17.15 13.90 8.34
CA ASP A 240 17.36 15.31 8.70
C ASP A 240 18.40 16.01 7.84
N GLU A 241 19.51 15.34 7.50
CA GLU A 241 20.56 15.92 6.66
C GLU A 241 20.04 16.25 5.26
N LEU A 242 19.30 15.34 4.66
CA LEU A 242 18.70 15.51 3.35
C LEU A 242 17.63 16.61 3.40
N ALA A 243 16.76 16.60 4.41
CA ALA A 243 15.73 17.61 4.63
C ALA A 243 16.32 19.01 4.76
N ALA A 244 17.44 19.17 5.50
CA ALA A 244 18.11 20.45 5.68
C ALA A 244 18.85 20.98 4.43
N ALA A 245 19.32 20.07 3.55
CA ALA A 245 20.02 20.44 2.32
C ALA A 245 19.05 20.91 1.21
N LEU A 246 17.86 20.34 1.15
CA LEU A 246 16.91 20.50 0.07
C LEU A 246 16.52 21.96 -0.25
N PRO A 247 16.14 22.82 0.73
CA PRO A 247 15.80 24.21 0.45
C PRO A 247 16.97 25.03 -0.10
N ARG A 248 18.21 24.69 0.29
CA ARG A 248 19.41 25.36 -0.20
C ARG A 248 19.67 25.03 -1.67
N VAL A 249 19.52 23.77 -2.04
CA VAL A 249 19.65 23.34 -3.45
C VAL A 249 18.53 23.98 -4.30
N TYR A 250 17.30 24.02 -3.79
CA TYR A 250 16.20 24.71 -4.46
C TYR A 250 16.48 26.18 -4.71
N ALA A 251 16.93 26.91 -3.69
CA ALA A 251 17.23 28.34 -3.77
C ALA A 251 18.37 28.67 -4.74
N SER A 252 19.37 27.79 -4.86
CA SER A 252 20.55 28.00 -5.72
C SER A 252 20.38 27.51 -7.16
N SER A 253 19.56 26.48 -7.38
CA SER A 253 19.59 25.71 -8.64
C SER A 253 18.20 25.34 -9.16
N GLY A 254 17.13 25.74 -8.46
CA GLY A 254 15.74 25.53 -8.85
C GLY A 254 15.20 24.13 -8.51
N PHE A 255 13.92 23.92 -8.83
CA PHE A 255 13.17 22.75 -8.42
C PHE A 255 13.70 21.44 -9.04
N HIS A 256 14.05 21.46 -10.33
CA HIS A 256 14.55 20.26 -11.00
C HIS A 256 15.83 19.73 -10.33
N ALA A 257 16.78 20.64 -10.03
CA ALA A 257 18.02 20.26 -9.34
C ALA A 257 17.78 19.76 -7.90
N ALA A 258 16.84 20.38 -7.18
CA ALA A 258 16.48 19.95 -5.83
C ALA A 258 15.84 18.53 -5.85
N ARG A 259 14.95 18.27 -6.80
CA ARG A 259 14.33 16.95 -7.00
C ARG A 259 15.37 15.89 -7.36
N GLU A 260 16.24 16.18 -8.33
CA GLU A 260 17.32 15.27 -8.73
C GLU A 260 18.27 14.98 -7.56
N PHE A 261 18.63 16.00 -6.80
CA PHE A 261 19.45 15.85 -5.59
C PHE A 261 18.77 14.90 -4.59
N ALA A 262 17.48 15.14 -4.26
CA ALA A 262 16.74 14.32 -3.32
C ALA A 262 16.71 12.84 -3.76
N VAL A 263 16.42 12.59 -5.04
CA VAL A 263 16.37 11.22 -5.61
C VAL A 263 17.73 10.53 -5.55
N ARG A 264 18.83 11.25 -5.84
CA ARG A 264 20.20 10.69 -5.78
C ARG A 264 20.60 10.35 -4.34
N GLU A 265 20.28 11.20 -3.37
CA GLU A 265 20.54 10.93 -1.95
C GLU A 265 19.68 9.75 -1.45
N GLN A 266 18.40 9.69 -1.86
CA GLN A 266 17.53 8.56 -1.54
C GLN A 266 18.10 7.23 -2.08
N LEU A 267 18.64 7.22 -3.30
CA LEU A 267 19.29 6.02 -3.85
C LEU A 267 20.51 5.57 -3.04
N LYS A 268 21.28 6.50 -2.47
CA LYS A 268 22.39 6.15 -1.57
C LYS A 268 21.86 5.50 -0.29
N ILE A 269 20.85 6.13 0.33
CA ILE A 269 20.19 5.59 1.54
C ILE A 269 19.67 4.18 1.28
N LEU A 270 18.93 3.96 0.19
CA LEU A 270 18.40 2.65 -0.17
C LEU A 270 19.51 1.63 -0.42
N THR A 271 20.61 2.05 -1.07
CA THR A 271 21.76 1.18 -1.34
C THR A 271 22.44 0.75 -0.04
N ASP A 272 22.64 1.65 0.90
CA ASP A 272 23.24 1.32 2.20
C ASP A 272 22.32 0.46 3.05
N ALA A 273 21.04 0.76 3.09
CA ALA A 273 20.02 -0.04 3.79
C ALA A 273 19.91 -1.46 3.20
N SER A 274 20.06 -1.61 1.88
CA SER A 274 20.02 -2.93 1.21
C SER A 274 21.13 -3.90 1.60
N ARG A 275 22.20 -3.41 2.24
CA ARG A 275 23.26 -4.23 2.81
C ARG A 275 22.91 -4.81 4.17
N GLN A 276 21.90 -4.26 4.82
CA GLN A 276 21.48 -4.63 6.18
C GLN A 276 20.19 -5.43 6.20
N GLY A 277 19.35 -5.29 5.16
CA GLY A 277 18.07 -5.97 5.09
C GLY A 277 17.46 -5.94 3.69
N TYR A 278 16.25 -6.49 3.58
CA TYR A 278 15.48 -6.45 2.35
C TYR A 278 15.02 -5.01 2.07
N ILE A 279 15.21 -4.58 0.84
CA ILE A 279 14.62 -3.33 0.32
C ILE A 279 13.86 -3.68 -0.96
N SER A 280 12.61 -3.23 -1.04
CA SER A 280 11.76 -3.46 -2.21
C SER A 280 12.43 -2.97 -3.50
N PRO A 281 12.56 -3.82 -4.53
CA PRO A 281 13.08 -3.40 -5.83
C PRO A 281 12.33 -2.24 -6.47
N VAL A 282 11.03 -2.08 -6.18
CA VAL A 282 10.20 -0.96 -6.63
C VAL A 282 10.79 0.38 -6.17
N ALA A 283 11.31 0.47 -4.94
CA ALA A 283 11.92 1.70 -4.44
C ALA A 283 13.10 2.16 -5.31
N PHE A 284 13.95 1.24 -5.77
CA PHE A 284 15.01 1.56 -6.72
C PHE A 284 14.46 1.91 -8.10
N ALA A 285 13.47 1.15 -8.59
CA ALA A 285 12.87 1.36 -9.91
C ALA A 285 12.27 2.76 -10.03
N THR A 286 11.49 3.19 -9.05
CA THR A 286 10.87 4.52 -9.02
C THR A 286 11.93 5.62 -9.05
N ASN A 287 12.97 5.51 -8.21
CA ASN A 287 14.04 6.51 -8.19
C ASN A 287 14.80 6.58 -9.53
N TYR A 288 15.09 5.45 -10.18
CA TYR A 288 15.73 5.48 -11.51
C TYR A 288 14.78 6.00 -12.60
N ALA A 289 13.48 5.73 -12.52
CA ALA A 289 12.47 6.32 -13.40
C ALA A 289 12.44 7.85 -13.27
N LEU A 290 12.46 8.37 -12.04
CA LEU A 290 12.52 9.81 -11.76
C LEU A 290 13.80 10.49 -12.28
N LEU A 291 14.91 9.76 -12.33
CA LEU A 291 16.17 10.22 -12.96
C LEU A 291 16.21 10.00 -14.48
N ASN A 292 15.13 9.49 -15.07
CA ASN A 292 15.07 9.10 -16.48
C ASN A 292 16.14 8.07 -16.92
N ASP A 293 16.70 7.29 -15.96
CA ASP A 293 17.58 6.15 -16.25
C ASP A 293 16.72 4.90 -16.50
N LYS A 294 16.16 4.85 -17.71
CA LYS A 294 15.19 3.82 -18.10
C LYS A 294 15.75 2.41 -17.96
N ASP A 295 17.00 2.18 -18.31
CA ASP A 295 17.59 0.83 -18.29
C ASP A 295 17.70 0.30 -16.86
N LYS A 296 18.14 1.15 -15.92
CA LYS A 296 18.15 0.75 -14.51
C LYS A 296 16.75 0.62 -13.93
N ALA A 297 15.82 1.53 -14.30
CA ALA A 297 14.44 1.42 -13.87
C ALA A 297 13.84 0.07 -14.28
N PHE A 298 13.97 -0.33 -15.55
CA PHE A 298 13.48 -1.63 -16.01
C PHE A 298 14.19 -2.83 -15.39
N LYS A 299 15.51 -2.74 -15.16
CA LYS A 299 16.22 -3.80 -14.43
C LYS A 299 15.59 -4.06 -13.04
N TRP A 300 15.25 -2.99 -12.33
CA TRP A 300 14.65 -3.11 -11.01
C TRP A 300 13.16 -3.47 -11.06
N LEU A 301 12.43 -3.03 -12.09
CA LEU A 301 11.04 -3.45 -12.31
C LEU A 301 10.94 -4.95 -12.63
N GLU A 302 11.87 -5.51 -13.43
CA GLU A 302 11.92 -6.96 -13.67
C GLU A 302 12.18 -7.73 -12.37
N LYS A 303 13.10 -7.24 -11.53
CA LYS A 303 13.33 -7.84 -10.22
C LYS A 303 12.08 -7.74 -9.33
N ALA A 304 11.39 -6.60 -9.35
CA ALA A 304 10.13 -6.41 -8.63
C ALA A 304 9.04 -7.38 -9.10
N PHE A 305 8.96 -7.59 -10.41
CA PHE A 305 8.07 -8.56 -11.02
C PHE A 305 8.38 -10.00 -10.57
N GLU A 306 9.66 -10.42 -10.63
CA GLU A 306 10.09 -11.76 -10.19
C GLU A 306 9.85 -12.03 -8.70
N GLU A 307 9.90 -10.97 -7.89
CA GLU A 307 9.68 -11.07 -6.44
C GLU A 307 8.21 -10.88 -6.03
N HIS A 308 7.31 -10.54 -6.97
CA HIS A 308 5.92 -10.18 -6.69
C HIS A 308 5.81 -9.12 -5.59
N THR A 309 6.60 -8.02 -5.74
CA THR A 309 6.57 -6.94 -4.73
C THR A 309 5.26 -6.17 -4.78
N PRO A 310 4.70 -5.75 -3.62
CA PRO A 310 3.40 -5.07 -3.56
C PRO A 310 3.29 -3.82 -4.43
N GLY A 311 4.36 -3.05 -4.56
CA GLY A 311 4.36 -1.84 -5.38
C GLY A 311 4.13 -2.07 -6.88
N MET A 312 4.21 -3.33 -7.34
CA MET A 312 3.84 -3.67 -8.72
C MET A 312 2.34 -3.52 -8.97
N LEU A 313 1.49 -3.58 -7.94
CA LEU A 313 0.04 -3.36 -8.08
C LEU A 313 -0.29 -1.97 -8.64
N ASP A 314 0.58 -1.01 -8.41
CA ASP A 314 0.42 0.38 -8.83
C ASP A 314 1.23 0.73 -10.09
N LEU A 315 1.92 -0.23 -10.71
CA LEU A 315 2.84 -0.02 -11.83
C LEU A 315 2.19 0.81 -12.95
N ASP A 316 0.99 0.46 -13.36
CA ASP A 316 0.28 1.13 -14.45
C ASP A 316 -0.53 2.37 -13.99
N LEU A 317 -0.56 2.65 -12.70
CA LEU A 317 -1.26 3.79 -12.11
C LEU A 317 -0.32 4.94 -11.76
N ASP A 318 0.89 4.60 -11.31
CA ASP A 318 1.80 5.55 -10.69
C ASP A 318 2.36 6.55 -11.73
N PRO A 319 2.10 7.86 -11.52
CA PRO A 319 2.65 8.92 -12.34
C PRO A 319 4.18 8.95 -12.43
N ASP A 320 4.89 8.35 -11.48
CA ASP A 320 6.35 8.31 -11.49
C ASP A 320 6.91 7.47 -12.64
N TYR A 321 6.07 6.62 -13.25
CA TYR A 321 6.43 5.82 -14.43
C TYR A 321 5.91 6.37 -15.75
N ASP A 322 5.31 7.58 -15.79
CA ASP A 322 4.74 8.15 -17.02
C ASP A 322 5.75 8.24 -18.17
N ASN A 323 7.04 8.53 -17.85
CA ASN A 323 8.14 8.56 -18.83
C ASN A 323 8.55 7.17 -19.35
N LEU A 324 8.08 6.08 -18.73
CA LEU A 324 8.35 4.70 -19.14
C LEU A 324 7.23 4.08 -19.97
N ARG A 325 5.99 4.61 -19.89
CA ARG A 325 4.77 4.01 -20.50
C ARG A 325 4.88 3.75 -22.00
N SER A 326 5.59 4.62 -22.74
CA SER A 326 5.81 4.44 -24.20
C SER A 326 6.81 3.34 -24.53
N ASP A 327 7.62 2.87 -23.57
CA ASP A 327 8.63 1.84 -23.79
C ASP A 327 7.97 0.45 -23.93
N PRO A 328 8.39 -0.36 -24.93
CA PRO A 328 7.86 -1.73 -25.09
C PRO A 328 8.00 -2.61 -23.84
N ARG A 329 9.08 -2.43 -23.06
CA ARG A 329 9.33 -3.18 -21.82
C ARG A 329 8.27 -2.92 -20.76
N PHE A 330 7.77 -1.68 -20.65
CA PHE A 330 6.70 -1.32 -19.74
C PHE A 330 5.41 -2.05 -20.09
N ARG A 331 5.00 -1.99 -21.37
CA ARG A 331 3.81 -2.68 -21.86
C ARG A 331 3.90 -4.20 -21.70
N ASP A 332 5.09 -4.77 -21.82
CA ASP A 332 5.32 -6.21 -21.58
C ASP A 332 5.11 -6.56 -20.10
N LEU A 333 5.61 -5.77 -19.16
CA LEU A 333 5.37 -5.97 -17.73
C LEU A 333 3.88 -5.90 -17.38
N VAL A 334 3.18 -4.86 -17.83
CA VAL A 334 1.72 -4.69 -17.62
C VAL A 334 0.95 -5.90 -18.17
N ARG A 335 1.31 -6.37 -19.38
CA ARG A 335 0.69 -7.54 -20.01
C ARG A 335 0.95 -8.83 -19.21
N ARG A 336 2.17 -9.04 -18.75
CA ARG A 336 2.57 -10.24 -17.95
C ARG A 336 1.87 -10.29 -16.61
N MET A 337 1.53 -9.14 -16.03
CA MET A 337 0.71 -9.02 -14.81
C MET A 337 -0.79 -9.21 -15.08
N ASN A 338 -1.23 -9.36 -16.33
CA ASN A 338 -2.64 -9.38 -16.73
C ASN A 338 -3.43 -8.17 -16.21
N LEU A 339 -2.75 -7.01 -16.07
CA LEU A 339 -3.44 -5.78 -15.73
C LEU A 339 -4.36 -5.35 -16.87
N PRO A 340 -5.49 -4.67 -16.59
CA PRO A 340 -6.36 -4.15 -17.62
C PRO A 340 -5.53 -3.23 -18.52
N GLN A 341 -5.49 -3.52 -19.81
CA GLN A 341 -4.92 -2.57 -20.75
C GLN A 341 -5.92 -1.43 -20.89
N GLU A 342 -5.51 -0.20 -20.61
CA GLU A 342 -6.34 0.96 -20.94
C GLU A 342 -6.80 0.84 -22.39
N ALA A 343 -8.10 0.70 -22.58
CA ALA A 343 -8.71 1.12 -23.84
C ALA A 343 -8.44 2.63 -23.90
N SER A 344 -7.48 3.04 -24.74
CA SER A 344 -6.99 4.40 -25.00
C SER A 344 -8.01 5.50 -24.67
N ALA A 345 -8.16 5.84 -23.42
CA ALA A 345 -8.97 6.95 -22.94
C ALA A 345 -8.06 7.91 -22.18
N VAL A 346 -7.13 8.51 -22.90
CA VAL A 346 -6.62 9.82 -22.53
C VAL A 346 -7.82 10.75 -22.54
N SER A 347 -8.34 11.09 -21.36
CA SER A 347 -9.29 12.19 -21.25
C SER A 347 -8.65 13.44 -21.86
N PRO A 348 -9.25 14.08 -22.88
CA PRO A 348 -8.67 15.25 -23.50
C PRO A 348 -8.86 16.45 -22.55
N GLY A 349 -7.85 16.75 -21.74
CA GLY A 349 -7.96 17.86 -20.80
C GLY A 349 -6.69 18.27 -20.07
N VAL A 350 -5.67 17.45 -20.05
CA VAL A 350 -4.38 17.86 -19.49
C VAL A 350 -3.37 18.03 -20.62
N GLN A 351 -3.10 19.28 -20.98
CA GLN A 351 -1.94 19.60 -21.83
C GLN A 351 -0.70 19.17 -21.04
N LEU A 352 -0.09 18.08 -21.48
CA LEU A 352 1.28 17.77 -21.11
C LEU A 352 2.14 18.95 -21.53
N VAL A 353 2.72 19.65 -20.57
CA VAL A 353 3.81 20.58 -20.84
C VAL A 353 4.97 19.69 -21.30
N GLU A 354 5.15 19.60 -22.61
CA GLU A 354 6.32 18.95 -23.18
C GLU A 354 7.56 19.72 -22.68
N PHE A 355 8.36 19.06 -21.88
CA PHE A 355 9.66 19.55 -21.47
C PHE A 355 10.61 19.48 -22.65
N GLU A 356 10.71 20.57 -23.42
CA GLU A 356 11.86 20.75 -24.30
C GLU A 356 13.11 21.02 -23.43
N PRO A 357 14.21 20.30 -23.64
CA PRO A 357 15.45 20.62 -22.97
C PRO A 357 15.97 21.97 -23.51
N ASP A 358 16.17 22.90 -22.61
CA ASP A 358 16.73 24.22 -22.87
C ASP A 358 18.05 24.09 -23.68
N ARG A 359 17.99 24.45 -24.95
CA ARG A 359 19.19 24.53 -25.78
C ARG A 359 19.99 25.72 -25.26
N ALA A 360 21.06 25.43 -24.53
CA ALA A 360 22.07 26.41 -24.19
C ALA A 360 22.40 27.25 -25.44
N LYS A 361 22.07 28.52 -25.40
CA LYS A 361 22.59 29.51 -26.34
C LYS A 361 24.08 29.64 -26.10
N THR A 362 24.86 29.01 -27.00
CA THR A 362 26.20 29.44 -27.24
C THR A 362 26.13 30.72 -28.06
N ASP A 363 26.58 31.82 -27.46
CA ASP A 363 27.30 32.93 -28.08
C ASP A 363 28.20 33.59 -27.03
#